data_bcbfbad0676989f44f4063962ee14000
#
_entry.id   bcbfbad0676989f44f4063962ee14000
#
_cell.length_a   1.000
_cell.length_b   1.000
_cell.length_c   1.000
_cell.angle_alpha   90.00
_cell.angle_beta   90.00
_cell.angle_gamma   90.00
#
_symmetry.space_group_name_H-M   'P 1'
#
loop_
_entity.id
_entity.type
_entity.pdbx_description
1 polymer ?
#
loop_
_entity_poly.entity_id
_entity_poly.type
_entity_poly.pdbx_seq_one_letter_code
_entity_poly.pdbx_strand_id
1 'polypeptide(L)'
;MKKAVEVLANREQLIERSLAVVLSQIAAAVAERGICTIALAGGSTPEPLYRSIASQDLPWDKIHVFWGDERYVPPEHPDSNQKMARLAWLDRVNIPASNIHPMPTGTGDPEADARAHQTELQQFFKVSGGEFPAFDIILLGIGDDAHTASLFPGTPALQVRDALVTVGNKDGQPRITFTVPLINRARCVIFIVAGASKQPALAQIFAPAADPTTYPARLVQPEGELWWLLDAAAGEAVK
;
A
#
# COMPACT_ATOMS: atom_id res chain seq x y z
N MET A 1 -16.44 -10.25 0.69
CA MET A 1 -15.69 -9.01 1.00
C MET A 1 -16.33 -8.33 2.21
N LYS A 2 -15.56 -8.11 3.26
CA LYS A 2 -15.96 -7.26 4.40
C LYS A 2 -15.44 -5.84 4.13
N LYS A 3 -16.34 -4.87 4.00
CA LYS A 3 -15.99 -3.46 3.81
C LYS A 3 -16.37 -2.66 5.05
N ALA A 4 -15.43 -1.92 5.60
CA ALA A 4 -15.63 -1.03 6.72
C ALA A 4 -15.14 0.39 6.37
N VAL A 5 -15.90 1.40 6.78
CA VAL A 5 -15.54 2.81 6.72
C VAL A 5 -15.66 3.37 8.13
N GLU A 6 -14.55 3.84 8.69
CA GLU A 6 -14.50 4.42 10.02
C GLU A 6 -13.96 5.84 9.97
N VAL A 7 -14.68 6.77 10.55
CA VAL A 7 -14.26 8.17 10.69
C VAL A 7 -13.85 8.41 12.13
N LEU A 8 -12.57 8.66 12.35
CA LEU A 8 -11.96 8.86 13.66
C LEU A 8 -11.91 10.36 13.98
N ALA A 9 -12.01 10.72 15.25
CA ALA A 9 -12.16 12.12 15.67
C ALA A 9 -10.97 13.02 15.27
N ASN A 10 -9.77 12.45 15.13
CA ASN A 10 -8.55 13.19 14.76
C ASN A 10 -7.49 12.23 14.20
N ARG A 11 -6.34 12.80 13.80
CA ARG A 11 -5.23 12.03 13.22
C ARG A 11 -4.60 11.05 14.22
N GLU A 12 -4.55 11.39 15.49
CA GLU A 12 -4.00 10.50 16.54
C GLU A 12 -4.83 9.23 16.66
N GLN A 13 -6.15 9.36 16.81
CA GLN A 13 -7.07 8.22 16.83
C GLN A 13 -7.07 7.42 15.52
N LEU A 14 -6.89 8.10 14.36
CA LEU A 14 -6.70 7.42 13.09
C LEU A 14 -5.49 6.49 13.13
N ILE A 15 -4.34 6.96 13.64
CA ILE A 15 -3.12 6.15 13.74
C ILE A 15 -3.30 5.01 14.76
N GLU A 16 -3.88 5.28 15.92
CA GLU A 16 -4.16 4.25 16.94
C GLU A 16 -5.06 3.14 16.38
N ARG A 17 -6.13 3.53 15.67
CA ARG A 17 -7.05 2.55 15.06
C ARG A 17 -6.38 1.77 13.94
N SER A 18 -5.58 2.44 13.10
CA SER A 18 -4.80 1.79 12.04
C SER A 18 -3.82 0.77 12.62
N LEU A 19 -3.13 1.13 13.70
CA LEU A 19 -2.24 0.22 14.43
C LEU A 19 -3.00 -1.00 14.94
N ALA A 20 -4.14 -0.81 15.60
CA ALA A 20 -4.94 -1.93 16.13
C ALA A 20 -5.38 -2.91 15.02
N VAL A 21 -5.81 -2.39 13.85
CA VAL A 21 -6.17 -3.25 12.71
C VAL A 21 -4.94 -3.98 12.16
N VAL A 22 -3.82 -3.29 11.95
CA VAL A 22 -2.58 -3.90 11.44
C VAL A 22 -2.09 -4.99 12.38
N LEU A 23 -2.05 -4.74 13.70
CA LEU A 23 -1.59 -5.74 14.69
C LEU A 23 -2.49 -6.98 14.70
N SER A 24 -3.80 -6.80 14.60
CA SER A 24 -4.76 -7.90 14.51
C SER A 24 -4.52 -8.75 13.26
N GLN A 25 -4.27 -8.12 12.11
CA GLN A 25 -3.99 -8.82 10.86
C GLN A 25 -2.63 -9.55 10.89
N ILE A 26 -1.59 -8.93 11.48
CA ILE A 26 -0.28 -9.58 11.68
C ILE A 26 -0.45 -10.83 12.54
N ALA A 27 -1.13 -10.72 13.68
CA ALA A 27 -1.35 -11.85 14.58
C ALA A 27 -2.10 -13.00 13.91
N ALA A 28 -3.17 -12.68 13.16
CA ALA A 28 -3.93 -13.67 12.40
C ALA A 28 -3.08 -14.34 11.31
N ALA A 29 -2.33 -13.56 10.53
CA ALA A 29 -1.46 -14.09 9.48
C ALA A 29 -0.39 -15.04 10.03
N VAL A 30 0.29 -14.64 11.09
CA VAL A 30 1.33 -15.46 11.74
C VAL A 30 0.73 -16.74 12.34
N ALA A 31 -0.44 -16.65 12.97
CA ALA A 31 -1.12 -17.82 13.57
C ALA A 31 -1.57 -18.83 12.50
N GLU A 32 -2.12 -18.35 11.36
CA GLU A 32 -2.69 -19.22 10.33
C GLU A 32 -1.68 -19.72 9.30
N ARG A 33 -0.67 -18.90 8.96
CA ARG A 33 0.26 -19.15 7.83
C ARG A 33 1.73 -19.18 8.24
N GLY A 34 2.04 -18.89 9.51
CA GLY A 34 3.41 -18.88 10.02
C GLY A 34 4.20 -17.60 9.73
N ILE A 35 3.77 -16.80 8.76
CA ILE A 35 4.36 -15.51 8.39
C ILE A 35 3.27 -14.48 8.09
N CYS A 36 3.66 -13.21 8.09
CA CYS A 36 2.84 -12.09 7.63
C CYS A 36 3.55 -11.33 6.51
N THR A 37 2.86 -11.08 5.41
CA THR A 37 3.31 -10.25 4.30
C THR A 37 2.58 -8.92 4.30
N ILE A 38 3.32 -7.81 4.43
CA ILE A 38 2.76 -6.46 4.46
C ILE A 38 3.40 -5.59 3.38
N ALA A 39 2.57 -4.97 2.53
CA ALA A 39 3.02 -3.96 1.57
C ALA A 39 2.72 -2.55 2.10
N LEU A 40 3.73 -1.69 2.11
CA LEU A 40 3.71 -0.35 2.69
C LEU A 40 3.30 0.71 1.66
N ALA A 41 2.65 1.77 2.15
CA ALA A 41 2.43 3.00 1.40
C ALA A 41 3.47 4.06 1.75
N GLY A 42 3.71 4.97 0.82
CA GLY A 42 4.53 6.15 1.05
C GLY A 42 3.74 7.34 1.62
N GLY A 43 4.45 8.42 1.89
CA GLY A 43 3.89 9.70 2.31
C GLY A 43 3.81 9.90 3.81
N SER A 44 3.42 11.12 4.20
CA SER A 44 3.43 11.56 5.60
C SER A 44 2.27 11.01 6.45
N THR A 45 1.23 10.47 5.82
CA THR A 45 0.07 9.94 6.56
C THR A 45 0.40 8.62 7.25
N PRO A 46 1.01 7.60 6.58
CA PRO A 46 1.34 6.33 7.24
C PRO A 46 2.63 6.38 8.08
N GLU A 47 3.49 7.36 7.94
CA GLU A 47 4.76 7.43 8.69
C GLU A 47 4.58 7.33 10.22
N PRO A 48 3.63 8.04 10.87
CA PRO A 48 3.40 7.88 12.31
C PRO A 48 2.94 6.45 12.69
N LEU A 49 2.16 5.78 11.83
CA LEU A 49 1.80 4.37 12.04
C LEU A 49 3.06 3.48 12.05
N TYR A 50 4.01 3.70 11.14
CA TYR A 50 5.25 2.91 11.11
C TYR A 50 6.08 3.11 12.38
N ARG A 51 6.15 4.32 12.91
CA ARG A 51 6.79 4.59 14.22
C ARG A 51 6.08 3.85 15.36
N SER A 52 4.75 3.80 15.32
CA SER A 52 3.96 3.08 16.32
C SER A 52 4.14 1.56 16.23
N ILE A 53 4.24 1.01 15.01
CA ILE A 53 4.55 -0.42 14.79
C ILE A 53 5.94 -0.76 15.34
N ALA A 54 6.94 0.10 15.11
CA ALA A 54 8.31 -0.10 15.60
C ALA A 54 8.41 -0.18 17.13
N SER A 55 7.42 0.35 17.86
CA SER A 55 7.37 0.31 19.32
C SER A 55 6.66 -0.93 19.87
N GLN A 56 6.21 -1.85 19.01
CA GLN A 56 5.52 -3.07 19.43
C GLN A 56 6.49 -4.24 19.57
N ASP A 57 6.15 -5.17 20.44
CA ASP A 57 6.84 -6.46 20.55
C ASP A 57 6.20 -7.46 19.56
N LEU A 58 6.82 -7.62 18.39
CA LEU A 58 6.32 -8.45 17.30
C LEU A 58 7.33 -9.52 16.90
N PRO A 59 6.88 -10.64 16.34
CA PRO A 59 7.76 -11.69 15.80
C PRO A 59 8.39 -11.23 14.47
N TRP A 60 9.42 -10.38 14.55
CA TRP A 60 10.05 -9.73 13.40
C TRP A 60 10.60 -10.71 12.38
N ASP A 61 11.03 -11.89 12.81
CA ASP A 61 11.49 -12.99 11.96
C ASP A 61 10.39 -13.59 11.07
N LYS A 62 9.11 -13.32 11.40
CA LYS A 62 7.94 -13.80 10.67
C LYS A 62 7.23 -12.73 9.83
N ILE A 63 7.73 -11.50 9.85
CA ILE A 63 7.13 -10.39 9.11
C ILE A 63 7.98 -10.09 7.88
N HIS A 64 7.38 -10.15 6.70
CA HIS A 64 7.99 -9.78 5.43
C HIS A 64 7.39 -8.47 4.92
N VAL A 65 8.26 -7.49 4.65
CA VAL A 65 7.87 -6.12 4.31
C VAL A 65 8.18 -5.83 2.84
N PHE A 66 7.17 -5.35 2.15
CA PHE A 66 7.18 -4.94 0.74
C PHE A 66 6.67 -3.50 0.61
N TRP A 67 6.63 -2.96 -0.59
CA TRP A 67 6.03 -1.67 -0.90
C TRP A 67 4.97 -1.82 -2.00
N GLY A 68 3.85 -1.11 -1.87
CA GLY A 68 2.79 -1.09 -2.89
C GLY A 68 3.19 -0.25 -4.11
N ASP A 69 4.04 0.77 -3.89
CA ASP A 69 4.68 1.57 -4.94
C ASP A 69 5.97 2.22 -4.43
N GLU A 70 6.82 2.60 -5.37
CA GLU A 70 8.04 3.35 -5.08
C GLU A 70 8.31 4.39 -6.18
N ARG A 71 8.85 5.55 -5.76
CA ARG A 71 9.36 6.57 -6.66
C ARG A 71 10.63 6.06 -7.30
N TYR A 72 10.77 6.25 -8.61
CA TYR A 72 11.96 5.79 -9.32
C TYR A 72 13.14 6.75 -9.09
N VAL A 73 13.66 6.69 -7.87
CA VAL A 73 14.78 7.49 -7.36
C VAL A 73 15.74 6.58 -6.59
N PRO A 74 16.99 7.00 -6.38
CA PRO A 74 17.92 6.23 -5.55
C PRO A 74 17.35 5.95 -4.16
N PRO A 75 17.66 4.79 -3.54
CA PRO A 75 17.12 4.42 -2.23
C PRO A 75 17.33 5.46 -1.11
N GLU A 76 18.40 6.24 -1.19
CA GLU A 76 18.72 7.29 -0.21
C GLU A 76 18.10 8.65 -0.54
N HIS A 77 17.36 8.76 -1.63
CA HIS A 77 16.70 10.01 -2.01
C HIS A 77 15.64 10.41 -0.97
N PRO A 78 15.44 11.72 -0.68
CA PRO A 78 14.41 12.17 0.26
C PRO A 78 13.00 11.69 -0.07
N ASP A 79 12.69 11.52 -1.34
CA ASP A 79 11.38 11.07 -1.81
C ASP A 79 11.21 9.54 -1.83
N SER A 80 12.21 8.75 -1.46
CA SER A 80 12.09 7.29 -1.42
C SER A 80 11.14 6.83 -0.30
N ASN A 81 10.15 6.03 -0.66
CA ASN A 81 9.26 5.36 0.28
C ASN A 81 10.02 4.37 1.15
N GLN A 82 11.00 3.67 0.55
CA GLN A 82 11.88 2.75 1.28
C GLN A 82 12.65 3.49 2.37
N LYS A 83 13.27 4.63 2.05
CA LYS A 83 14.01 5.43 3.03
C LYS A 83 13.12 5.85 4.19
N MET A 84 11.93 6.37 3.89
CA MET A 84 10.98 6.79 4.92
C MET A 84 10.62 5.63 5.85
N ALA A 85 10.30 4.45 5.30
CA ALA A 85 9.94 3.29 6.09
C ALA A 85 11.11 2.76 6.94
N ARG A 86 12.34 2.78 6.41
CA ARG A 86 13.55 2.43 7.19
C ARG A 86 13.74 3.34 8.38
N LEU A 87 13.70 4.65 8.17
CA LEU A 87 13.89 5.63 9.25
C LEU A 87 12.77 5.58 10.30
N ALA A 88 11.53 5.32 9.87
CA ALA A 88 10.39 5.29 10.77
C ALA A 88 10.25 3.96 11.54
N TRP A 89 10.64 2.85 10.93
CA TRP A 89 10.37 1.51 11.46
C TRP A 89 11.55 0.53 11.32
N LEU A 90 11.95 0.16 10.07
CA LEU A 90 12.71 -1.05 9.80
C LEU A 90 14.12 -1.06 10.41
N ASP A 91 14.78 0.11 10.51
CA ASP A 91 16.09 0.24 11.12
C ASP A 91 16.03 0.39 12.66
N ARG A 92 14.84 0.32 13.25
CA ARG A 92 14.60 0.45 14.69
C ARG A 92 14.26 -0.86 15.38
N VAL A 93 14.09 -1.93 14.62
CA VAL A 93 13.67 -3.25 15.11
C VAL A 93 14.58 -4.35 14.57
N ASN A 94 14.56 -5.51 15.20
CA ASN A 94 15.40 -6.65 14.79
C ASN A 94 14.74 -7.47 13.66
N ILE A 95 14.22 -6.80 12.63
CA ILE A 95 13.72 -7.49 11.44
C ILE A 95 14.90 -8.01 10.61
N PRO A 96 14.92 -9.29 10.19
CA PRO A 96 15.97 -9.80 9.31
C PRO A 96 16.01 -9.03 7.98
N ALA A 97 17.20 -8.71 7.49
CA ALA A 97 17.36 -8.03 6.21
C ALA A 97 16.74 -8.83 5.04
N SER A 98 16.73 -10.16 5.12
CA SER A 98 16.08 -11.05 4.16
C SER A 98 14.56 -10.94 4.11
N ASN A 99 13.95 -10.28 5.10
CA ASN A 99 12.51 -10.08 5.19
C ASN A 99 12.09 -8.70 4.66
N ILE A 100 13.03 -7.91 4.15
CA ILE A 100 12.78 -6.57 3.60
C ILE A 100 12.97 -6.65 2.09
N HIS A 101 11.90 -6.43 1.34
CA HIS A 101 11.79 -6.63 -0.11
C HIS A 101 11.49 -5.30 -0.82
N PRO A 102 12.50 -4.42 -0.99
CA PRO A 102 12.28 -3.12 -1.62
C PRO A 102 12.11 -3.27 -3.14
N MET A 103 11.35 -2.37 -3.73
CA MET A 103 11.29 -2.24 -5.18
C MET A 103 12.64 -1.74 -5.71
N PRO A 104 13.26 -2.41 -6.71
CA PRO A 104 14.51 -1.95 -7.29
C PRO A 104 14.29 -0.65 -8.09
N THR A 105 15.22 0.29 -7.97
CA THR A 105 15.18 1.60 -8.65
C THR A 105 16.56 2.02 -9.15
N GLY A 106 17.43 1.04 -9.43
CA GLY A 106 18.87 1.29 -9.63
C GLY A 106 19.40 1.07 -11.01
N THR A 107 18.69 0.40 -11.94
CA THR A 107 19.24 0.08 -13.25
C THR A 107 19.15 1.23 -14.26
N GLY A 108 18.30 2.23 -14.02
CA GLY A 108 17.99 3.29 -14.97
C GLY A 108 16.90 2.91 -15.99
N ASP A 109 16.39 1.67 -15.92
CA ASP A 109 15.26 1.18 -16.73
C ASP A 109 14.11 0.76 -15.80
N PRO A 110 13.09 1.62 -15.60
CA PRO A 110 11.97 1.33 -14.71
C PRO A 110 11.19 0.05 -15.07
N GLU A 111 11.10 -0.26 -16.38
CA GLU A 111 10.41 -1.45 -16.85
C GLU A 111 11.20 -2.73 -16.53
N ALA A 112 12.54 -2.69 -16.65
CA ALA A 112 13.39 -3.81 -16.27
C ALA A 112 13.33 -4.04 -14.76
N ASP A 113 13.37 -2.97 -13.95
CA ASP A 113 13.27 -3.05 -12.49
C ASP A 113 11.89 -3.55 -12.04
N ALA A 114 10.81 -3.12 -12.71
CA ALA A 114 9.45 -3.66 -12.44
C ALA A 114 9.37 -5.16 -12.73
N ARG A 115 9.95 -5.63 -13.84
CA ARG A 115 10.02 -7.08 -14.17
C ARG A 115 10.87 -7.85 -13.17
N ALA A 116 11.97 -7.28 -12.71
CA ALA A 116 12.82 -7.91 -11.69
C ALA A 116 12.06 -8.08 -10.37
N HIS A 117 11.34 -7.05 -9.92
CA HIS A 117 10.52 -7.15 -8.71
C HIS A 117 9.37 -8.13 -8.87
N GLN A 118 8.70 -8.18 -10.03
CA GLN A 118 7.70 -9.21 -10.32
C GLN A 118 8.27 -10.63 -10.17
N THR A 119 9.48 -10.86 -10.69
CA THR A 119 10.15 -12.16 -10.58
C THR A 119 10.43 -12.51 -9.12
N GLU A 120 10.89 -11.56 -8.32
CA GLU A 120 11.08 -11.72 -6.88
C GLU A 120 9.77 -12.12 -6.18
N LEU A 121 8.68 -11.41 -6.46
CA LEU A 121 7.35 -11.73 -5.89
C LEU A 121 6.91 -13.15 -6.28
N GLN A 122 7.06 -13.54 -7.54
CA GLN A 122 6.70 -14.89 -8.02
C GLN A 122 7.51 -15.96 -7.30
N GLN A 123 8.81 -15.76 -7.10
CA GLN A 123 9.67 -16.68 -6.38
C GLN A 123 9.30 -16.75 -4.89
N PHE A 124 9.09 -15.61 -4.24
CA PHE A 124 8.74 -15.55 -2.82
C PHE A 124 7.41 -16.26 -2.55
N PHE A 125 6.36 -15.95 -3.31
CA PHE A 125 5.04 -16.55 -3.14
C PHE A 125 4.88 -17.92 -3.82
N LYS A 126 5.89 -18.39 -4.56
CA LYS A 126 5.87 -19.65 -5.32
C LYS A 126 4.67 -19.74 -6.28
N VAL A 127 4.40 -18.64 -6.98
CA VAL A 127 3.35 -18.56 -7.99
C VAL A 127 3.94 -18.53 -9.40
N SER A 128 3.20 -19.07 -10.36
CA SER A 128 3.58 -19.10 -11.77
C SER A 128 3.06 -17.87 -12.53
N GLY A 129 3.48 -17.71 -13.79
CA GLY A 129 2.95 -16.63 -14.64
C GLY A 129 1.43 -16.70 -14.79
N GLY A 130 0.78 -15.54 -14.64
CA GLY A 130 -0.67 -15.42 -14.66
C GLY A 130 -1.38 -15.64 -13.32
N GLU A 131 -0.68 -16.10 -12.28
CA GLU A 131 -1.22 -16.23 -10.93
C GLU A 131 -0.89 -14.97 -10.10
N PHE A 132 -1.85 -14.54 -9.29
CA PHE A 132 -1.70 -13.38 -8.41
C PHE A 132 -1.64 -13.85 -6.95
N PRO A 133 -0.52 -13.61 -6.24
CA PRO A 133 -0.40 -13.96 -4.84
C PRO A 133 -1.27 -13.06 -3.95
N ALA A 134 -1.65 -13.58 -2.78
CA ALA A 134 -2.42 -12.83 -1.80
C ALA A 134 -1.52 -12.32 -0.68
N PHE A 135 -1.24 -11.02 -0.66
CA PHE A 135 -0.65 -10.35 0.51
C PHE A 135 -1.61 -10.41 1.71
N ASP A 136 -1.07 -10.51 2.92
CA ASP A 136 -1.88 -10.46 4.13
C ASP A 136 -2.42 -9.05 4.36
N ILE A 137 -1.56 -8.04 4.18
CA ILE A 137 -1.90 -6.62 4.37
C ILE A 137 -1.33 -5.80 3.22
N ILE A 138 -2.15 -4.93 2.64
CA ILE A 138 -1.69 -3.83 1.78
C ILE A 138 -2.18 -2.52 2.38
N LEU A 139 -1.25 -1.63 2.72
CA LEU A 139 -1.53 -0.28 3.15
C LEU A 139 -1.59 0.65 1.93
N LEU A 140 -2.59 1.49 1.88
CA LEU A 140 -2.78 2.46 0.80
C LEU A 140 -3.14 3.84 1.35
N GLY A 141 -2.74 4.87 0.62
CA GLY A 141 -3.27 6.22 0.73
C GLY A 141 -4.02 6.62 -0.54
N ILE A 142 -4.50 7.86 -0.60
CA ILE A 142 -5.06 8.46 -1.81
C ILE A 142 -4.40 9.80 -2.11
N GLY A 143 -4.23 10.10 -3.39
CA GLY A 143 -3.92 11.45 -3.86
C GLY A 143 -5.15 12.37 -3.88
N ASP A 144 -4.94 13.65 -4.09
CA ASP A 144 -6.03 14.63 -4.24
C ASP A 144 -6.82 14.40 -5.55
N ASP A 145 -6.20 13.71 -6.52
CA ASP A 145 -6.76 13.23 -7.78
C ASP A 145 -7.36 11.81 -7.68
N ALA A 146 -7.50 11.27 -6.45
CA ALA A 146 -7.98 9.92 -6.16
C ALA A 146 -7.10 8.78 -6.68
N HIS A 147 -5.82 9.04 -7.06
CA HIS A 147 -4.89 7.94 -7.30
C HIS A 147 -4.61 7.16 -6.01
N THR A 148 -4.21 5.91 -6.14
CA THR A 148 -3.68 5.09 -5.04
C THR A 148 -2.48 4.30 -5.51
N ALA A 149 -1.53 3.98 -4.61
CA ALA A 149 -0.20 3.54 -4.99
C ALA A 149 0.35 4.49 -6.05
N SER A 150 0.84 4.01 -7.21
CA SER A 150 1.15 4.86 -8.37
C SER A 150 0.26 4.55 -9.58
N LEU A 151 -1.00 4.30 -9.31
CA LEU A 151 -2.09 4.09 -10.26
C LEU A 151 -2.82 5.42 -10.49
N PHE A 152 -2.37 6.23 -11.46
CA PHE A 152 -2.87 7.58 -11.71
C PHE A 152 -4.03 7.61 -12.70
N PRO A 153 -4.96 8.61 -12.59
CA PRO A 153 -6.08 8.76 -13.50
C PRO A 153 -5.69 8.72 -14.97
N GLY A 154 -6.41 7.96 -15.78
CA GLY A 154 -6.25 7.90 -17.22
C GLY A 154 -4.92 7.31 -17.74
N THR A 155 -4.09 6.71 -16.86
CA THR A 155 -2.79 6.15 -17.26
C THR A 155 -2.88 4.68 -17.68
N PRO A 156 -1.94 4.21 -18.56
CA PRO A 156 -1.91 2.81 -18.98
C PRO A 156 -1.77 1.81 -17.83
N ALA A 157 -1.14 2.19 -16.72
CA ALA A 157 -0.98 1.33 -15.54
C ALA A 157 -2.33 0.82 -14.99
N LEU A 158 -3.42 1.57 -15.17
CA LEU A 158 -4.77 1.17 -14.77
C LEU A 158 -5.32 0.00 -15.60
N GLN A 159 -4.77 -0.27 -16.78
CA GLN A 159 -5.25 -1.29 -17.69
C GLN A 159 -4.47 -2.60 -17.62
N VAL A 160 -3.37 -2.65 -16.86
CA VAL A 160 -2.55 -3.86 -16.72
C VAL A 160 -3.34 -4.94 -15.95
N ARG A 161 -3.46 -6.14 -16.55
CA ARG A 161 -4.25 -7.25 -15.99
C ARG A 161 -3.49 -8.56 -15.84
N ASP A 162 -2.30 -8.66 -16.44
CA ASP A 162 -1.51 -9.88 -16.62
C ASP A 162 -0.13 -9.81 -15.92
N ALA A 163 0.16 -8.72 -15.22
CA ALA A 163 1.39 -8.51 -14.48
C ALA A 163 1.12 -8.17 -13.01
N LEU A 164 2.05 -8.54 -12.10
CA LEU A 164 1.97 -8.18 -10.69
C LEU A 164 2.39 -6.74 -10.44
N VAL A 165 3.41 -6.30 -11.20
CA VAL A 165 4.06 -4.99 -11.06
C VAL A 165 4.10 -4.30 -12.41
N THR A 166 3.95 -2.99 -12.44
CA THR A 166 4.04 -2.17 -13.64
C THR A 166 4.67 -0.82 -13.34
N VAL A 167 4.89 -0.04 -14.38
CA VAL A 167 5.38 1.34 -14.24
C VAL A 167 4.22 2.32 -14.31
N GLY A 168 4.00 3.07 -13.23
CA GLY A 168 3.17 4.26 -13.21
C GLY A 168 3.97 5.50 -13.63
N ASN A 169 3.28 6.54 -14.03
CA ASN A 169 3.92 7.81 -14.40
C ASN A 169 3.15 8.98 -13.81
N LYS A 170 3.85 9.84 -13.10
CA LYS A 170 3.32 11.12 -12.64
C LYS A 170 4.13 12.26 -13.25
N ASP A 171 3.53 13.00 -14.16
CA ASP A 171 4.14 14.21 -14.75
C ASP A 171 5.54 13.94 -15.37
N GLY A 172 5.70 12.79 -16.04
CA GLY A 172 6.95 12.37 -16.63
C GLY A 172 7.92 11.66 -15.67
N GLN A 173 7.57 11.53 -14.39
CA GLN A 173 8.37 10.82 -13.38
C GLN A 173 7.88 9.37 -13.23
N PRO A 174 8.71 8.37 -13.59
CA PRO A 174 8.32 6.98 -13.45
C PRO A 174 8.21 6.55 -11.97
N ARG A 175 7.39 5.55 -11.73
CA ARG A 175 7.22 4.90 -10.44
C ARG A 175 6.94 3.43 -10.65
N ILE A 176 7.50 2.57 -9.82
CA ILE A 176 7.15 1.15 -9.83
C ILE A 176 5.92 0.98 -8.92
N THR A 177 4.92 0.21 -9.37
CA THR A 177 3.67 0.07 -8.63
C THR A 177 3.08 -1.33 -8.76
N PHE A 178 2.43 -1.81 -7.70
CA PHE A 178 1.53 -2.95 -7.79
C PHE A 178 0.38 -2.64 -8.75
N THR A 179 -0.06 -3.67 -9.47
CA THR A 179 -1.22 -3.57 -10.36
C THR A 179 -2.54 -3.71 -9.59
N VAL A 180 -3.64 -3.27 -10.20
CA VAL A 180 -4.98 -3.44 -9.64
C VAL A 180 -5.30 -4.91 -9.32
N PRO A 181 -5.03 -5.89 -10.21
CA PRO A 181 -5.26 -7.30 -9.89
C PRO A 181 -4.47 -7.79 -8.66
N LEU A 182 -3.20 -7.42 -8.53
CA LEU A 182 -2.40 -7.82 -7.37
C LEU A 182 -2.97 -7.25 -6.07
N ILE A 183 -3.30 -5.95 -6.07
CA ILE A 183 -3.90 -5.30 -4.89
C ILE A 183 -5.22 -5.99 -4.50
N ASN A 184 -6.04 -6.34 -5.50
CA ASN A 184 -7.35 -6.95 -5.26
C ASN A 184 -7.29 -8.42 -4.79
N ARG A 185 -6.13 -9.07 -4.90
CA ARG A 185 -5.91 -10.40 -4.32
C ARG A 185 -5.58 -10.37 -2.82
N ALA A 186 -5.32 -9.19 -2.25
CA ALA A 186 -4.96 -9.06 -0.84
C ALA A 186 -6.07 -9.59 0.09
N ARG A 187 -5.65 -10.16 1.23
CA ARG A 187 -6.54 -10.59 2.32
C ARG A 187 -7.11 -9.40 3.07
N CYS A 188 -6.32 -8.34 3.20
CA CYS A 188 -6.73 -7.10 3.83
C CYS A 188 -6.07 -5.89 3.14
N VAL A 189 -6.90 -4.97 2.67
CA VAL A 189 -6.45 -3.66 2.19
C VAL A 189 -6.93 -2.59 3.17
N ILE A 190 -6.02 -1.71 3.57
CA ILE A 190 -6.30 -0.64 4.53
C ILE A 190 -5.93 0.71 3.89
N PHE A 191 -6.93 1.51 3.57
CA PHE A 191 -6.74 2.90 3.25
C PHE A 191 -6.62 3.73 4.52
N ILE A 192 -5.56 4.54 4.62
CA ILE A 192 -5.32 5.47 5.73
C ILE A 192 -5.32 6.88 5.13
N VAL A 193 -6.35 7.66 5.44
CA VAL A 193 -6.59 8.94 4.78
C VAL A 193 -6.81 10.04 5.80
N ALA A 194 -6.05 11.12 5.70
CA ALA A 194 -6.11 12.25 6.62
C ALA A 194 -6.13 13.59 5.87
N GLY A 195 -6.89 14.53 6.42
CA GLY A 195 -6.91 15.91 5.99
C GLY A 195 -8.02 16.29 5.01
N ALA A 196 -8.47 17.53 5.13
CA ALA A 196 -9.61 18.07 4.36
C ALA A 196 -9.34 18.12 2.84
N SER A 197 -8.08 18.17 2.39
CA SER A 197 -7.73 18.15 0.96
C SER A 197 -8.19 16.86 0.26
N LYS A 198 -8.47 15.80 1.02
CA LYS A 198 -8.93 14.50 0.49
C LYS A 198 -10.44 14.43 0.26
N GLN A 199 -11.22 15.39 0.77
CA GLN A 199 -12.67 15.39 0.64
C GLN A 199 -13.18 15.33 -0.80
N PRO A 200 -12.66 16.12 -1.76
CA PRO A 200 -13.14 16.05 -3.14
C PRO A 200 -12.92 14.65 -3.76
N ALA A 201 -11.75 14.06 -3.53
CA ALA A 201 -11.44 12.71 -4.01
C ALA A 201 -12.35 11.66 -3.36
N LEU A 202 -12.53 11.71 -2.02
CA LEU A 202 -13.38 10.77 -1.28
C LEU A 202 -14.84 10.85 -1.73
N ALA A 203 -15.37 12.06 -1.94
CA ALA A 203 -16.73 12.25 -2.44
C ALA A 203 -16.96 11.51 -3.75
N GLN A 204 -15.98 11.54 -4.67
CA GLN A 204 -16.05 10.81 -5.94
C GLN A 204 -15.79 9.30 -5.78
N ILE A 205 -14.84 8.92 -4.92
CA ILE A 205 -14.56 7.49 -4.65
C ILE A 205 -15.82 6.79 -4.11
N PHE A 206 -16.60 7.44 -3.27
CA PHE A 206 -17.82 6.88 -2.70
C PHE A 206 -19.09 7.16 -3.50
N ALA A 207 -19.05 8.03 -4.52
CA ALA A 207 -20.20 8.28 -5.39
C ALA A 207 -20.59 7.04 -6.21
N PRO A 208 -21.89 6.70 -6.31
CA PRO A 208 -22.33 5.46 -6.98
C PRO A 208 -21.87 5.32 -8.44
N ALA A 209 -21.88 6.41 -9.20
CA ALA A 209 -21.68 6.43 -10.66
C ALA A 209 -20.35 7.03 -11.11
N ALA A 210 -19.38 7.27 -10.20
CA ALA A 210 -18.10 7.84 -10.60
C ALA A 210 -17.25 6.83 -11.39
N ASP A 211 -16.60 7.32 -12.44
CA ASP A 211 -15.74 6.50 -13.31
C ASP A 211 -14.46 6.06 -12.59
N PRO A 212 -14.18 4.75 -12.49
CA PRO A 212 -12.98 4.26 -11.81
C PRO A 212 -11.68 4.56 -12.57
N THR A 213 -11.71 4.89 -13.85
CA THR A 213 -10.51 5.32 -14.57
C THR A 213 -10.12 6.75 -14.26
N THR A 214 -11.09 7.57 -13.88
CA THR A 214 -10.91 8.95 -13.39
C THR A 214 -10.59 8.97 -11.88
N TYR A 215 -11.08 8.00 -11.13
CA TYR A 215 -10.89 7.89 -9.67
C TYR A 215 -10.34 6.50 -9.31
N PRO A 216 -9.04 6.24 -9.53
CA PRO A 216 -8.43 4.91 -9.49
C PRO A 216 -8.60 4.14 -8.18
N ALA A 217 -8.66 4.82 -7.03
CA ALA A 217 -8.90 4.15 -5.75
C ALA A 217 -10.21 3.34 -5.73
N ARG A 218 -11.18 3.63 -6.62
CA ARG A 218 -12.40 2.83 -6.82
C ARG A 218 -12.15 1.44 -7.37
N LEU A 219 -11.04 1.24 -8.09
CA LEU A 219 -10.64 -0.07 -8.64
C LEU A 219 -10.19 -1.05 -7.55
N VAL A 220 -9.90 -0.53 -6.35
CA VAL A 220 -9.49 -1.36 -5.22
C VAL A 220 -10.72 -1.97 -4.57
N GLN A 221 -10.95 -3.24 -4.90
CA GLN A 221 -12.05 -4.07 -4.40
C GLN A 221 -11.49 -5.47 -4.09
N PRO A 222 -10.77 -5.62 -2.97
CA PRO A 222 -10.08 -6.87 -2.65
C PRO A 222 -11.09 -8.00 -2.38
N GLU A 223 -10.67 -9.23 -2.66
CA GLU A 223 -11.44 -10.42 -2.31
C GLU A 223 -11.62 -10.56 -0.79
N GLY A 224 -10.67 -10.08 -0.02
CA GLY A 224 -10.66 -10.11 1.44
C GLY A 224 -11.37 -8.91 2.11
N GLU A 225 -10.73 -8.32 3.11
CA GLU A 225 -11.24 -7.16 3.84
C GLU A 225 -10.80 -5.85 3.20
N LEU A 226 -11.66 -4.85 3.23
CA LEU A 226 -11.38 -3.48 2.80
C LEU A 226 -11.73 -2.51 3.92
N TRP A 227 -10.71 -1.83 4.45
CA TRP A 227 -10.85 -0.81 5.47
C TRP A 227 -10.57 0.58 4.88
N TRP A 228 -11.48 1.50 5.15
CA TRP A 228 -11.28 2.92 4.95
C TRP A 228 -11.22 3.59 6.32
N LEU A 229 -10.03 3.96 6.76
CA LEU A 229 -9.80 4.65 8.01
C LEU A 229 -9.52 6.12 7.71
N LEU A 230 -10.39 6.99 8.16
CA LEU A 230 -10.40 8.42 7.83
C LEU A 230 -10.29 9.24 9.12
N ASP A 231 -9.54 10.34 9.13
CA ASP A 231 -9.72 11.32 10.18
C ASP A 231 -11.00 12.15 9.97
N ALA A 232 -11.43 12.89 10.98
CA ALA A 232 -12.65 13.70 10.89
C ALA A 232 -12.61 14.71 9.74
N ALA A 233 -11.43 15.28 9.47
CA ALA A 233 -11.27 16.28 8.41
C ALA A 233 -11.46 15.68 7.01
N ALA A 234 -10.96 14.46 6.76
CA ALA A 234 -11.20 13.74 5.51
C ALA A 234 -12.62 13.16 5.45
N GLY A 235 -13.11 12.65 6.58
CA GLY A 235 -14.37 11.92 6.69
C GLY A 235 -15.65 12.75 6.51
N GLU A 236 -15.59 14.08 6.51
CA GLU A 236 -16.74 14.92 6.20
C GLU A 236 -17.40 14.60 4.84
N ALA A 237 -16.60 14.10 3.89
CA ALA A 237 -17.08 13.78 2.54
C ALA A 237 -17.88 12.46 2.45
N VAL A 238 -17.91 11.65 3.51
CA VAL A 238 -18.54 10.31 3.51
C VAL A 238 -19.64 10.15 4.54
N LYS A 239 -20.07 11.28 5.14
CA LYS A 239 -21.21 11.34 6.08
C LYS A 239 -22.55 11.29 5.38
#